data_c87d1e44b136603777b74e4a8082048f
#
_entry.id   c87d1e44b136603777b74e4a8082048f
#
_cell.length_a   1.000
_cell.length_b   1.000
_cell.length_c   1.000
_cell.angle_alpha   90.00
_cell.angle_beta   90.00
_cell.angle_gamma   90.00
#
_symmetry.space_group_name_H-M   'P 1'
#
loop_
_entity.id
_entity.type
_entity.pdbx_description
1 polymer ?
#
loop_
_entity_poly.entity_id
_entity_poly.type
_entity_poly.pdbx_seq_one_letter_code
_entity_poly.pdbx_strand_id
1 'polypeptide(L)'
;MSTLNEVVELAARVPQLDDLLSLVLERTMRTVRAGIGSIMLLDHDRQVLRVVAARGLPDSVVGSAEVRVGEGIAGKVAQVGEPVLVEDIAADPRFGKPNELRYGSGAFMCLPVRVENRIIGVVNL
;
A
#
# COMPACT_ATOMS: atom_id res chain seq x y z
N MET A 1 19.88 0.72 -14.63
CA MET A 1 19.01 0.46 -13.48
C MET A 1 19.05 1.65 -12.53
N SER A 2 17.92 2.14 -12.06
CA SER A 2 17.91 3.26 -11.15
C SER A 2 18.23 2.83 -9.72
N THR A 3 18.77 3.76 -8.93
CA THR A 3 19.01 3.54 -7.50
C THR A 3 17.74 3.12 -6.76
N LEU A 4 16.58 3.66 -7.17
CA LEU A 4 15.30 3.30 -6.56
C LEU A 4 14.94 1.84 -6.79
N ASN A 5 15.20 1.30 -7.98
CA ASN A 5 14.96 -0.12 -8.24
C ASN A 5 15.85 -0.99 -7.36
N GLU A 6 17.09 -0.59 -7.15
CA GLU A 6 18.01 -1.29 -6.26
C GLU A 6 17.52 -1.28 -4.82
N VAL A 7 16.99 -0.15 -4.35
CA VAL A 7 16.44 -0.05 -3.00
C VAL A 7 15.23 -0.96 -2.84
N VAL A 8 14.31 -0.97 -3.80
CA VAL A 8 13.12 -1.82 -3.76
C VAL A 8 13.51 -3.29 -3.76
N GLU A 9 14.44 -3.70 -4.61
CA GLU A 9 14.91 -5.07 -4.65
C GLU A 9 15.58 -5.48 -3.34
N LEU A 10 16.38 -4.59 -2.77
CA LEU A 10 17.05 -4.83 -1.49
C LEU A 10 16.04 -4.98 -0.37
N ALA A 11 15.01 -4.13 -0.33
CA ALA A 11 13.95 -4.21 0.66
C ALA A 11 13.24 -5.57 0.61
N ALA A 12 13.05 -6.13 -0.59
CA ALA A 12 12.41 -7.42 -0.76
C ALA A 12 13.29 -8.60 -0.35
N ARG A 13 14.61 -8.39 -0.20
CA ARG A 13 15.58 -9.46 0.08
C ARG A 13 16.12 -9.46 1.50
N VAL A 14 16.05 -8.34 2.20
CA VAL A 14 16.68 -8.19 3.51
C VAL A 14 15.62 -8.30 4.60
N PRO A 15 15.65 -9.37 5.43
CA PRO A 15 14.63 -9.57 6.47
C PRO A 15 14.52 -8.42 7.47
N GLN A 16 15.61 -7.73 7.75
CA GLN A 16 15.59 -6.58 8.67
C GLN A 16 14.75 -5.42 8.12
N LEU A 17 14.67 -5.29 6.79
CA LEU A 17 13.82 -4.28 6.18
C LEU A 17 12.35 -4.63 6.30
N ASP A 18 11.99 -5.92 6.22
CA ASP A 18 10.63 -6.36 6.46
C ASP A 18 10.20 -6.00 7.89
N ASP A 19 11.06 -6.22 8.88
CA ASP A 19 10.78 -5.86 10.26
C ASP A 19 10.63 -4.35 10.42
N LEU A 20 11.47 -3.57 9.76
CA LEU A 20 11.39 -2.11 9.80
C LEU A 20 10.09 -1.62 9.17
N LEU A 21 9.72 -2.17 8.02
CA LEU A 21 8.47 -1.79 7.35
C LEU A 21 7.25 -2.13 8.22
N SER A 22 7.27 -3.29 8.87
CA SER A 22 6.20 -3.68 9.80
C SER A 22 6.11 -2.72 10.99
N LEU A 23 7.23 -2.28 11.52
CA LEU A 23 7.26 -1.33 12.63
C LEU A 23 6.73 0.05 12.19
N VAL A 24 7.14 0.52 11.03
CA VAL A 24 6.64 1.79 10.47
C VAL A 24 5.13 1.72 10.28
N LEU A 25 4.64 0.63 9.71
CA LEU A 25 3.21 0.42 9.51
C LEU A 25 2.47 0.43 10.85
N GLU A 26 2.95 -0.29 11.85
CA GLU A 26 2.33 -0.33 13.16
C GLU A 26 2.21 1.05 13.78
N ARG A 27 3.27 1.85 13.73
CA ARG A 27 3.27 3.20 14.30
C ARG A 27 2.35 4.14 13.53
N THR A 28 2.32 4.03 12.21
CA THR A 28 1.40 4.81 11.38
C THR A 28 -0.06 4.45 11.72
N MET A 29 -0.36 3.17 11.84
CA MET A 29 -1.69 2.71 12.21
C MET A 29 -2.14 3.24 13.56
N ARG A 30 -1.25 3.25 14.56
CA ARG A 30 -1.55 3.82 15.87
C ARG A 30 -1.87 5.30 15.78
N THR A 31 -1.08 6.04 15.02
CA THR A 31 -1.24 7.48 14.87
C THR A 31 -2.60 7.83 14.28
N VAL A 32 -3.04 7.08 13.27
CA VAL A 32 -4.33 7.32 12.62
C VAL A 32 -5.46 6.44 13.18
N ARG A 33 -5.17 5.60 14.18
CA ARG A 33 -6.14 4.70 14.83
C ARG A 33 -6.78 3.73 13.85
N ALA A 34 -5.99 3.19 12.92
CA ALA A 34 -6.45 2.17 11.99
C ALA A 34 -6.23 0.77 12.57
N GLY A 35 -7.20 -0.11 12.41
CA GLY A 35 -7.08 -1.52 12.83
C GLY A 35 -6.50 -2.43 11.77
N ILE A 36 -6.51 -2.01 10.53
CA ILE A 36 -6.01 -2.75 9.38
C ILE A 36 -5.13 -1.84 8.56
N GLY A 37 -4.02 -2.36 8.06
CA GLY A 37 -3.14 -1.59 7.21
C GLY A 37 -2.20 -2.47 6.42
N SER A 38 -1.65 -1.91 5.35
CA SER A 38 -0.64 -2.59 4.55
C SER A 38 0.30 -1.59 3.89
N ILE A 39 1.52 -2.06 3.61
CA ILE A 39 2.48 -1.33 2.76
C ILE A 39 2.69 -2.18 1.52
N MET A 40 2.58 -1.55 0.36
CA MET A 40 2.86 -2.18 -0.92
C MET A 40 4.03 -1.47 -1.58
N LEU A 41 4.97 -2.23 -2.13
CA LEU A 41 6.09 -1.69 -2.91
C LEU A 41 5.86 -1.92 -4.39
N LEU A 42 6.31 -0.96 -5.20
CA LEU A 42 6.14 -0.98 -6.65
C LEU A 42 7.30 -1.71 -7.32
N ASP A 43 6.96 -2.71 -8.12
CA ASP A 43 7.88 -3.31 -9.07
C ASP A 43 7.77 -2.51 -10.37
N HIS A 44 8.80 -1.70 -10.66
CA HIS A 44 8.78 -0.80 -11.81
C HIS A 44 8.79 -1.54 -13.15
N ASP A 45 9.46 -2.69 -13.20
CA ASP A 45 9.56 -3.45 -14.44
C ASP A 45 8.23 -4.08 -14.83
N ARG A 46 7.50 -4.59 -13.86
CA ARG A 46 6.22 -5.26 -14.08
C ARG A 46 5.02 -4.33 -13.91
N GLN A 47 5.21 -3.14 -13.39
CA GLN A 47 4.15 -2.18 -13.08
C GLN A 47 3.07 -2.78 -12.17
N VAL A 48 3.52 -3.47 -11.12
CA VAL A 48 2.63 -4.02 -10.10
C VAL A 48 3.09 -3.61 -8.72
N LEU A 49 2.13 -3.51 -7.80
CA LEU A 49 2.36 -3.30 -6.37
C LEU A 49 2.24 -4.64 -5.66
N ARG A 50 3.15 -4.92 -4.74
CA ARG A 50 3.12 -6.13 -3.90
C ARG A 50 3.08 -5.77 -2.43
N VAL A 51 2.26 -6.47 -1.68
CA VAL A 51 2.19 -6.30 -0.23
C VAL A 51 3.47 -6.83 0.41
N VAL A 52 4.19 -5.96 1.12
CA VAL A 52 5.42 -6.34 1.83
C VAL A 52 5.26 -6.29 3.34
N ALA A 53 4.23 -5.61 3.84
CA ALA A 53 3.90 -5.60 5.25
C ALA A 53 2.39 -5.43 5.38
N ALA A 54 1.78 -6.13 6.34
CA ALA A 54 0.35 -6.05 6.60
C ALA A 54 0.06 -6.34 8.06
N ARG A 55 -0.96 -5.68 8.60
CA ARG A 55 -1.48 -5.91 9.95
C ARG A 55 -2.98 -5.90 9.91
N GLY A 56 -3.60 -6.83 10.67
CA GLY A 56 -5.05 -6.99 10.65
C GLY A 56 -5.58 -7.72 9.42
N LEU A 57 -4.70 -8.20 8.56
CA LEU A 57 -5.03 -9.00 7.38
C LEU A 57 -4.43 -10.40 7.54
N PRO A 58 -4.97 -11.41 6.83
CA PRO A 58 -4.37 -12.75 6.85
C PRO A 58 -2.91 -12.73 6.40
N ASP A 59 -2.07 -13.53 7.04
CA ASP A 59 -0.63 -13.61 6.71
C ASP A 59 -0.40 -14.00 5.25
N SER A 60 -1.31 -14.75 4.65
CA SER A 60 -1.24 -15.15 3.24
C SER A 60 -1.27 -13.97 2.26
N VAL A 61 -1.69 -12.79 2.72
CA VAL A 61 -1.75 -11.59 1.86
C VAL A 61 -0.34 -11.08 1.55
N VAL A 62 0.59 -11.21 2.50
CA VAL A 62 1.96 -10.73 2.30
C VAL A 62 2.67 -11.61 1.27
N GLY A 63 3.21 -10.97 0.23
CA GLY A 63 3.93 -11.64 -0.84
C GLY A 63 3.06 -12.27 -1.92
N SER A 64 1.76 -12.44 -1.68
CA SER A 64 0.86 -13.05 -2.67
C SER A 64 -0.07 -12.04 -3.35
N ALA A 65 -0.47 -10.98 -2.63
CA ALA A 65 -1.37 -9.98 -3.18
C ALA A 65 -0.62 -9.02 -4.10
N GLU A 66 -1.14 -8.86 -5.31
CA GLU A 66 -0.59 -7.94 -6.31
C GLU A 66 -1.70 -7.05 -6.85
N VAL A 67 -1.35 -5.78 -7.11
CA VAL A 67 -2.26 -4.82 -7.74
C VAL A 67 -1.50 -4.14 -8.89
N ARG A 68 -2.10 -4.10 -10.06
CA ARG A 68 -1.49 -3.41 -11.20
C ARG A 68 -1.61 -1.91 -11.02
N VAL A 69 -0.56 -1.19 -11.44
CA VAL A 69 -0.59 0.27 -11.50
C VAL A 69 -1.76 0.71 -12.38
N GLY A 70 -2.57 1.64 -11.88
CA GLY A 70 -3.76 2.12 -12.56
C GLY A 70 -5.05 1.38 -12.20
N GLU A 71 -4.96 0.24 -11.53
CA GLU A 71 -6.14 -0.54 -11.13
C GLU A 71 -6.45 -0.35 -9.63
N GLY A 72 -7.72 -0.25 -9.30
CA GLY A 72 -8.17 -0.08 -7.92
C GLY A 72 -7.67 1.23 -7.30
N ILE A 73 -7.84 1.37 -6.00
CA ILE A 73 -7.43 2.58 -5.27
C ILE A 73 -5.90 2.66 -5.20
N ALA A 74 -5.25 1.60 -4.74
CA ALA A 74 -3.80 1.58 -4.60
C ALA A 74 -3.09 1.78 -5.94
N GLY A 75 -3.56 1.11 -7.00
CA GLY A 75 -2.99 1.26 -8.33
C GLY A 75 -3.12 2.67 -8.88
N LYS A 76 -4.23 3.34 -8.61
CA LYS A 76 -4.44 4.73 -9.04
C LYS A 76 -3.56 5.69 -8.26
N VAL A 77 -3.41 5.49 -6.96
CA VAL A 77 -2.50 6.30 -6.13
C VAL A 77 -1.05 6.15 -6.63
N ALA A 78 -0.64 4.93 -6.96
CA ALA A 78 0.70 4.70 -7.50
C ALA A 78 0.89 5.37 -8.86
N GLN A 79 -0.15 5.43 -9.69
CA GLN A 79 -0.10 6.04 -11.01
C GLN A 79 -0.07 7.56 -10.95
N VAL A 80 -0.96 8.16 -10.15
CA VAL A 80 -1.16 9.61 -10.12
C VAL A 80 -0.26 10.28 -9.08
N GLY A 81 0.03 9.60 -7.98
CA GLY A 81 0.90 10.14 -6.95
C GLY A 81 0.22 11.05 -5.94
N GLU A 82 -1.10 11.00 -5.87
CA GLU A 82 -1.87 11.80 -4.93
C GLU A 82 -2.55 10.92 -3.90
N PRO A 83 -2.57 11.33 -2.61
CA PRO A 83 -3.25 10.56 -1.58
C PRO A 83 -4.77 10.53 -1.82
N VAL A 84 -5.38 9.44 -1.41
CA VAL A 84 -6.84 9.27 -1.47
C VAL A 84 -7.34 9.03 -0.06
N LEU A 85 -8.29 9.85 0.36
CA LEU A 85 -9.03 9.67 1.61
C LEU A 85 -10.51 9.46 1.25
N VAL A 86 -11.06 8.34 1.66
CA VAL A 86 -12.45 7.98 1.39
C VAL A 86 -13.15 7.77 2.72
N GLU A 87 -14.23 8.53 2.98
CA GLU A 87 -15.01 8.36 4.21
C GLU A 87 -15.89 7.12 4.15
N ASP A 88 -16.47 6.84 2.99
CA ASP A 88 -17.25 5.63 2.73
C ASP A 88 -17.04 5.21 1.29
N ILE A 89 -16.30 4.11 1.09
CA ILE A 89 -15.95 3.65 -0.26
C ILE A 89 -17.17 3.24 -1.07
N ALA A 90 -18.20 2.70 -0.42
CA ALA A 90 -19.43 2.28 -1.11
C ALA A 90 -20.22 3.47 -1.65
N ALA A 91 -20.13 4.64 -0.99
CA ALA A 91 -20.83 5.85 -1.38
C ALA A 91 -19.99 6.79 -2.25
N ASP A 92 -18.69 6.51 -2.41
CA ASP A 92 -17.79 7.39 -3.16
C ASP A 92 -17.92 7.14 -4.66
N PRO A 93 -18.35 8.16 -5.44
CA PRO A 93 -18.57 7.97 -6.87
C PRO A 93 -17.29 7.70 -7.67
N ARG A 94 -16.11 8.01 -7.11
CA ARG A 94 -14.83 7.77 -7.79
C ARG A 94 -14.52 6.30 -7.92
N PHE A 95 -15.01 5.45 -7.01
CA PHE A 95 -14.63 4.04 -6.95
C PHE A 95 -15.80 3.09 -7.19
N GLY A 96 -16.99 3.40 -6.68
CA GLY A 96 -18.19 2.61 -6.93
C GLY A 96 -18.10 1.15 -6.49
N LYS A 97 -17.18 0.81 -5.59
CA LYS A 97 -16.97 -0.56 -5.13
C LYS A 97 -17.69 -0.81 -3.82
N PRO A 98 -18.21 -2.03 -3.60
CA PRO A 98 -18.68 -2.42 -2.27
C PRO A 98 -17.55 -2.35 -1.25
N ASN A 99 -17.92 -2.14 0.01
CA ASN A 99 -16.96 -2.15 1.09
C ASN A 99 -16.21 -3.49 1.14
N GLU A 100 -14.90 -3.44 1.18
CA GLU A 100 -14.07 -4.62 1.36
C GLU A 100 -14.16 -5.07 2.81
N LEU A 101 -14.62 -6.30 3.04
CA LEU A 101 -14.81 -6.82 4.39
C LEU A 101 -13.53 -6.80 5.23
N ARG A 102 -12.37 -6.97 4.60
CA ARG A 102 -11.09 -7.00 5.30
C ARG A 102 -10.71 -5.68 5.96
N TYR A 103 -11.30 -4.56 5.57
CA TYR A 103 -11.04 -3.27 6.18
C TYR A 103 -12.07 -2.89 7.25
N GLY A 104 -13.10 -3.68 7.44
CA GLY A 104 -14.04 -3.57 8.56
C GLY A 104 -14.95 -2.36 8.56
N SER A 105 -14.63 -1.31 7.81
CA SER A 105 -15.44 -0.11 7.65
C SER A 105 -15.33 0.38 6.22
N GLY A 106 -16.21 1.29 5.84
CA GLY A 106 -16.16 1.92 4.53
C GLY A 106 -15.06 2.99 4.39
N ALA A 107 -14.48 3.42 5.52
CA ALA A 107 -13.43 4.43 5.51
C ALA A 107 -12.11 3.83 5.03
N PHE A 108 -11.37 4.59 4.23
CA PHE A 108 -10.14 4.11 3.63
C PHE A 108 -9.20 5.26 3.33
N MET A 109 -7.90 5.03 3.57
CA MET A 109 -6.86 5.99 3.25
C MET A 109 -5.74 5.28 2.50
N CYS A 110 -5.31 5.84 1.38
CA CYS A 110 -4.17 5.33 0.63
C CYS A 110 -3.22 6.47 0.33
N LEU A 111 -1.97 6.32 0.78
CA LEU A 111 -0.95 7.36 0.68
C LEU A 111 0.21 6.88 -0.19
N PRO A 112 0.70 7.72 -1.12
CA PRO A 112 1.88 7.35 -1.89
C PRO A 112 3.14 7.47 -1.03
N VAL A 113 4.08 6.57 -1.24
CA VAL A 113 5.42 6.66 -0.66
C VAL A 113 6.37 7.12 -1.75
N ARG A 114 7.04 8.26 -1.54
CA ARG A 114 7.92 8.86 -2.52
C ARG A 114 9.36 8.88 -2.05
N VAL A 115 10.26 8.70 -2.99
CA VAL A 115 11.70 8.96 -2.82
C VAL A 115 12.15 9.74 -4.05
N GLU A 116 12.71 10.95 -3.83
CA GLU A 116 13.22 11.81 -4.91
C GLU A 116 12.20 12.05 -6.04
N ASN A 117 10.96 12.35 -5.68
CA ASN A 117 9.85 12.58 -6.61
C ASN A 117 9.38 11.35 -7.39
N ARG A 118 9.85 10.16 -7.04
CA ARG A 118 9.38 8.91 -7.62
C ARG A 118 8.58 8.13 -6.59
N ILE A 119 7.47 7.54 -7.04
CA ILE A 119 6.65 6.71 -6.19
C ILE A 119 7.26 5.33 -6.12
N ILE A 120 7.54 4.86 -4.90
CA ILE A 120 8.09 3.52 -4.69
C ILE A 120 7.06 2.56 -4.09
N GLY A 121 5.93 3.08 -3.66
CA GLY A 121 4.89 2.24 -3.09
C GLY A 121 3.73 3.04 -2.56
N VAL A 122 2.85 2.37 -1.83
CA VAL A 122 1.68 2.98 -1.17
C VAL A 122 1.49 2.40 0.21
N VAL A 123 0.86 3.19 1.09
CA VAL A 123 0.40 2.74 2.40
C VAL A 123 -1.13 2.77 2.41
N ASN A 124 -1.74 1.65 2.70
CA ASN A 124 -3.20 1.52 2.82
C ASN A 124 -3.58 1.43 4.30
N LEU A 125 -4.55 2.22 4.70
CA LEU A 125 -5.01 2.28 6.10
C LEU A 125 -6.52 2.21 6.21
#